data_352ba1538c6fe3780b11ea76b30eee18
#
_entry.id   352ba1538c6fe3780b11ea76b30eee18
#
_cell.length_a   1.000
_cell.length_b   1.000
_cell.length_c   1.000
_cell.angle_alpha   90.00
_cell.angle_beta   90.00
_cell.angle_gamma   90.00
#
_symmetry.space_group_name_H-M   'P 1'
#
loop_
_entity.id
_entity.type
_entity.pdbx_description
1 polymer ?
#
loop_
_entity_poly.entity_id
_entity_poly.type
_entity_poly.pdbx_seq_one_letter_code
_entity_poly.pdbx_strand_id
1 'polypeptide(L)'
;KFGIQIEVEYPEEKMPKLFVDSEKIAWVLTNLLSNAIRYSKENGRVVIGARHDGDFVEMYVQDFGKGIDPRYHQSIFDRYFRVPGTKVQGSGLGLSISKDFVEAHGGTLTVESELGKGSRFVIRLKA
;
A
#
# COMPACT_ATOMS: atom_id res chain seq x y z
N LYS A 1 13.36 7.67 7.48
CA LYS A 1 13.42 7.50 8.93
C LYS A 1 14.44 6.45 9.32
N PHE A 2 15.09 6.67 10.43
CA PHE A 2 16.12 5.76 10.91
C PHE A 2 15.50 4.56 11.63
N GLY A 3 16.12 3.40 11.47
CA GLY A 3 15.77 2.22 12.23
C GLY A 3 14.51 1.50 11.78
N ILE A 4 13.95 1.83 10.63
CA ILE A 4 12.79 1.12 10.10
C ILE A 4 13.23 -0.24 9.59
N GLN A 5 12.59 -1.30 10.10
CA GLN A 5 12.81 -2.65 9.61
C GLN A 5 11.77 -2.99 8.56
N ILE A 6 12.24 -3.52 7.44
CA ILE A 6 11.36 -3.98 6.37
C ILE A 6 11.34 -5.51 6.43
N GLU A 7 10.16 -6.07 6.68
CA GLU A 7 9.96 -7.51 6.75
C GLU A 7 9.21 -7.97 5.50
N VAL A 8 9.69 -9.02 4.88
CA VAL A 8 9.04 -9.59 3.70
C VAL A 8 8.39 -10.91 4.08
N GLU A 9 7.08 -11.02 3.87
CA GLU A 9 6.35 -12.26 4.08
C GLU A 9 6.24 -12.98 2.75
N TYR A 10 6.84 -14.16 2.67
CA TYR A 10 6.82 -14.97 1.45
C TYR A 10 5.60 -15.88 1.46
N PRO A 11 4.92 -16.06 0.31
CA PRO A 11 3.80 -17.00 0.23
C PRO A 11 4.29 -18.43 0.44
N GLU A 12 3.47 -19.25 1.12
CA GLU A 12 3.79 -20.65 1.37
C GLU A 12 3.76 -21.48 0.09
N GLU A 13 2.92 -21.09 -0.84
CA GLU A 13 2.75 -21.78 -2.11
C GLU A 13 3.29 -20.92 -3.25
N LYS A 14 3.64 -21.60 -4.36
CA LYS A 14 4.04 -20.90 -5.56
C LYS A 14 2.89 -20.04 -6.08
N MET A 15 3.16 -18.76 -6.27
CA MET A 15 2.18 -17.83 -6.77
C MET A 15 1.93 -18.02 -8.26
N PRO A 16 0.68 -17.86 -8.72
CA PRO A 16 0.39 -17.90 -10.14
C PRO A 16 1.03 -16.71 -10.85
N LYS A 17 1.28 -16.86 -12.14
CA LYS A 17 1.77 -15.76 -12.97
C LYS A 17 0.63 -14.79 -13.25
N LEU A 18 0.97 -13.50 -13.26
CA LEU A 18 0.04 -12.43 -13.55
C LEU A 18 0.39 -11.79 -14.90
N PHE A 19 -0.64 -11.44 -15.67
CA PHE A 19 -0.46 -10.65 -16.87
C PHE A 19 -0.58 -9.17 -16.51
N VAL A 20 0.55 -8.57 -16.12
CA VAL A 20 0.58 -7.19 -15.66
C VAL A 20 1.79 -6.47 -16.26
N ASP A 21 1.70 -5.15 -16.31
CA ASP A 21 2.86 -4.33 -16.60
C ASP A 21 3.71 -4.31 -15.33
N SER A 22 4.79 -5.08 -15.35
CA SER A 22 5.63 -5.28 -14.17
C SER A 22 6.28 -3.97 -13.68
N GLU A 23 6.60 -3.06 -14.59
CA GLU A 23 7.18 -1.77 -14.21
C GLU A 23 6.16 -0.91 -13.47
N LYS A 24 4.91 -0.88 -13.93
CA LYS A 24 3.85 -0.11 -13.28
C LYS A 24 3.49 -0.69 -11.92
N ILE A 25 3.38 -2.00 -11.81
CA ILE A 25 3.10 -2.64 -10.52
C ILE A 25 4.26 -2.45 -9.55
N ALA A 26 5.51 -2.56 -10.02
CA ALA A 26 6.67 -2.26 -9.19
C ALA A 26 6.66 -0.82 -8.71
N TRP A 27 6.28 0.12 -9.57
CA TRP A 27 6.15 1.52 -9.19
C TRP A 27 5.11 1.71 -8.08
N VAL A 28 3.96 1.02 -8.20
CA VAL A 28 2.90 1.06 -7.18
C VAL A 28 3.44 0.54 -5.84
N LEU A 29 4.09 -0.62 -5.84
CA LEU A 29 4.64 -1.22 -4.63
C LEU A 29 5.69 -0.30 -3.99
N THR A 30 6.57 0.29 -4.80
CA THR A 30 7.57 1.23 -4.31
C THR A 30 6.92 2.45 -3.69
N ASN A 31 5.86 2.96 -4.31
CA ASN A 31 5.13 4.11 -3.79
C ASN A 31 4.44 3.79 -2.45
N LEU A 32 3.81 2.63 -2.36
CA LEU A 32 3.17 2.18 -1.12
C LEU A 32 4.21 1.97 -0.01
N LEU A 33 5.35 1.41 -0.36
CA LEU A 33 6.44 1.19 0.58
C LEU A 33 7.01 2.52 1.10
N SER A 34 7.26 3.48 0.21
CA SER A 34 7.72 4.82 0.60
C SER A 34 6.72 5.50 1.53
N ASN A 35 5.44 5.36 1.23
CA ASN A 35 4.36 5.90 2.05
C ASN A 35 4.36 5.26 3.44
N ALA A 36 4.49 3.94 3.50
CA ALA A 36 4.52 3.21 4.76
C ALA A 36 5.71 3.62 5.63
N ILE A 37 6.88 3.77 5.02
CA ILE A 37 8.09 4.22 5.74
C ILE A 37 7.89 5.64 6.28
N ARG A 38 7.29 6.51 5.47
CA ARG A 38 7.05 7.91 5.86
C ARG A 38 6.17 8.04 7.09
N TYR A 39 5.13 7.21 7.19
CA TYR A 39 4.18 7.25 8.29
C TYR A 39 4.49 6.30 9.43
N SER A 40 5.54 5.50 9.30
CA SER A 40 5.96 4.60 10.34
C SER A 40 6.61 5.35 11.50
N LYS A 41 6.54 4.77 12.68
CA LYS A 41 7.23 5.30 13.87
C LYS A 41 8.73 5.04 13.72
N GLU A 42 9.53 5.86 14.40
CA GLU A 42 10.96 5.61 14.51
C GLU A 42 11.20 4.22 15.12
N ASN A 43 12.16 3.48 14.56
CA ASN A 43 12.42 2.09 14.93
C ASN A 43 11.21 1.17 14.73
N GLY A 44 10.26 1.58 13.90
CA GLY A 44 9.11 0.78 13.56
C GLY A 44 9.41 -0.28 12.52
N ARG A 45 8.37 -0.95 12.06
CA ARG A 45 8.51 -1.95 11.01
C ARG A 45 7.49 -1.73 9.90
N VAL A 46 7.83 -2.21 8.72
CA VAL A 46 6.95 -2.25 7.56
C VAL A 46 6.97 -3.67 7.04
N VAL A 47 5.80 -4.22 6.77
CA VAL A 47 5.67 -5.57 6.25
C VAL A 47 5.18 -5.48 4.81
N ILE A 48 5.86 -6.18 3.91
CA ILE A 48 5.43 -6.34 2.53
C ILE A 48 5.25 -7.82 2.24
N GLY A 49 4.18 -8.19 1.57
CA GLY A 49 3.94 -9.59 1.29
C GLY A 49 2.95 -9.79 0.17
N ALA A 50 2.72 -11.06 -0.14
CA ALA A 50 1.76 -11.47 -1.15
C ALA A 50 1.11 -12.77 -0.72
N ARG A 51 -0.13 -12.97 -1.14
CA ARG A 51 -0.84 -14.21 -0.90
C ARG A 51 -1.76 -14.52 -2.07
N HIS A 52 -2.05 -15.78 -2.22
CA HIS A 52 -3.01 -16.28 -3.21
C HIS A 52 -4.36 -16.51 -2.52
N ASP A 53 -5.41 -15.95 -3.07
CA ASP A 53 -6.77 -16.06 -2.52
C ASP A 53 -7.73 -16.37 -3.67
N GLY A 54 -8.02 -17.66 -3.86
CA GLY A 54 -8.88 -18.12 -4.94
C GLY A 54 -8.31 -17.75 -6.31
N ASP A 55 -9.09 -17.02 -7.10
CA ASP A 55 -8.67 -16.55 -8.43
C ASP A 55 -7.85 -15.26 -8.38
N PHE A 56 -7.53 -14.79 -7.19
CA PHE A 56 -6.86 -13.50 -7.00
C PHE A 56 -5.50 -13.67 -6.34
N VAL A 57 -4.62 -12.72 -6.65
CA VAL A 57 -3.37 -12.53 -5.92
C VAL A 57 -3.49 -11.19 -5.21
N GLU A 58 -3.17 -11.19 -3.93
CA GLU A 58 -3.11 -9.96 -3.13
C GLU A 58 -1.68 -9.65 -2.77
N MET A 59 -1.28 -8.41 -2.99
CA MET A 59 0.00 -7.88 -2.52
C MET A 59 -0.30 -6.77 -1.53
N TYR A 60 0.44 -6.72 -0.43
CA TYR A 60 0.14 -5.75 0.62
C TYR A 60 1.40 -5.12 1.19
N VAL A 61 1.22 -3.90 1.66
CA VAL A 61 2.23 -3.15 2.39
C VAL A 61 1.58 -2.63 3.66
N GLN A 62 2.16 -2.96 4.80
CA GLN A 62 1.58 -2.63 6.10
C GLN A 62 2.59 -1.88 6.96
N ASP A 63 2.14 -0.79 7.57
CA ASP A 63 2.89 -0.08 8.60
C ASP A 63 2.15 -0.17 9.94
N PHE A 64 2.86 0.16 11.00
CA PHE A 64 2.32 0.16 12.36
C PHE A 64 2.41 1.59 12.95
N GLY A 65 2.18 2.57 12.09
CA GLY A 65 2.20 3.97 12.46
C GLY A 65 0.89 4.45 13.07
N LYS A 66 0.57 5.71 12.84
CA LYS A 66 -0.59 6.33 13.47
C LYS A 66 -1.94 5.91 12.89
N GLY A 67 -1.95 5.30 11.72
CA GLY A 67 -3.19 4.93 11.05
C GLY A 67 -3.89 6.11 10.42
N ILE A 68 -5.04 5.82 9.80
CA ILE A 68 -5.85 6.81 9.08
C ILE A 68 -7.27 6.75 9.61
N ASP A 69 -7.83 7.90 9.95
CA ASP A 69 -9.22 8.00 10.37
C ASP A 69 -10.13 7.43 9.27
N PRO A 70 -11.11 6.57 9.61
CA PRO A 70 -12.00 5.96 8.62
C PRO A 70 -12.67 6.94 7.66
N ARG A 71 -12.98 8.15 8.11
CA ARG A 71 -13.61 9.16 7.25
C ARG A 71 -12.74 9.60 6.07
N TYR A 72 -11.45 9.30 6.10
CA TYR A 72 -10.52 9.66 5.02
C TYR A 72 -10.13 8.47 4.13
N HIS A 73 -10.62 7.26 4.41
CA HIS A 73 -10.18 6.06 3.69
C HIS A 73 -10.44 6.12 2.18
N GLN A 74 -11.51 6.78 1.75
CA GLN A 74 -11.76 6.99 0.33
C GLN A 74 -11.00 8.19 -0.21
N SER A 75 -10.96 9.27 0.57
CA SER A 75 -10.38 10.53 0.14
C SER A 75 -8.87 10.47 -0.09
N ILE A 76 -8.16 9.57 0.60
CA ILE A 76 -6.70 9.46 0.45
C ILE A 76 -6.27 9.08 -0.96
N PHE A 77 -7.18 8.53 -1.77
CA PHE A 77 -6.91 8.18 -3.16
C PHE A 77 -7.25 9.32 -4.13
N ASP A 78 -7.80 10.42 -3.62
CA ASP A 78 -8.07 11.59 -4.44
C ASP A 78 -6.78 12.37 -4.72
N ARG A 79 -6.70 12.98 -5.89
CA ARG A 79 -5.53 13.77 -6.26
C ARG A 79 -5.35 14.93 -5.31
N TYR A 80 -4.11 15.13 -4.87
CA TYR A 80 -3.69 16.22 -3.99
C TYR A 80 -4.35 16.22 -2.61
N PHE A 81 -5.10 15.17 -2.26
CA PHE A 81 -5.68 15.09 -0.93
C PHE A 81 -4.60 14.87 0.12
N ARG A 82 -4.74 15.55 1.24
CA ARG A 82 -3.88 15.38 2.41
C ARG A 82 -4.74 15.28 3.65
N VAL A 83 -4.42 14.31 4.51
CA VAL A 83 -5.11 14.19 5.79
C VAL A 83 -4.80 15.43 6.64
N PRO A 84 -5.83 16.12 7.15
CA PRO A 84 -5.61 17.32 7.98
C PRO A 84 -4.68 17.05 9.17
N GLY A 85 -3.79 17.98 9.45
CA GLY A 85 -2.85 17.88 10.56
C GLY A 85 -1.60 17.07 10.27
N THR A 86 -1.45 16.51 9.08
CA THR A 86 -0.23 15.81 8.71
C THR A 86 0.72 16.74 7.95
N LYS A 87 2.00 16.62 8.27
CA LYS A 87 3.04 17.23 7.45
C LYS A 87 3.38 16.25 6.35
N VAL A 88 2.81 16.46 5.18
CA VAL A 88 3.03 15.56 4.05
C VAL A 88 4.13 16.08 3.18
N GLN A 89 5.08 15.22 2.86
CA GLN A 89 6.09 15.46 1.85
C GLN A 89 5.64 14.76 0.57
N GLY A 90 5.80 15.43 -0.56
CA GLY A 90 5.44 14.89 -1.84
C GLY A 90 4.26 15.60 -2.48
N SER A 91 3.90 15.16 -3.68
CA SER A 91 2.93 15.86 -4.54
C SER A 91 1.47 15.62 -4.18
N GLY A 92 1.17 14.60 -3.38
CA GLY A 92 -0.22 14.18 -3.14
C GLY A 92 -0.80 13.39 -4.30
N LEU A 93 0.03 12.89 -5.21
CA LEU A 93 -0.42 12.15 -6.39
C LEU A 93 -0.14 10.66 -6.33
N GLY A 94 0.74 10.22 -5.44
CA GLY A 94 1.21 8.84 -5.42
C GLY A 94 0.11 7.81 -5.28
N LEU A 95 -0.81 8.00 -4.34
CA LEU A 95 -1.90 7.04 -4.12
C LEU A 95 -2.92 7.07 -5.25
N SER A 96 -3.24 8.24 -5.80
CA SER A 96 -4.19 8.32 -6.91
C SER A 96 -3.64 7.66 -8.18
N ILE A 97 -2.37 7.87 -8.48
CA ILE A 97 -1.72 7.23 -9.63
C ILE A 97 -1.62 5.73 -9.41
N SER A 98 -1.27 5.30 -8.19
CA SER A 98 -1.23 3.87 -7.85
C SER A 98 -2.57 3.21 -8.08
N LYS A 99 -3.65 3.83 -7.64
CA LYS A 99 -5.00 3.30 -7.85
C LYS A 99 -5.34 3.23 -9.33
N ASP A 100 -5.01 4.27 -10.11
CA ASP A 100 -5.23 4.27 -11.55
C ASP A 100 -4.49 3.11 -12.24
N PHE A 101 -3.24 2.87 -11.88
CA PHE A 101 -2.46 1.76 -12.45
C PHE A 101 -3.06 0.41 -12.12
N VAL A 102 -3.47 0.20 -10.87
CA VAL A 102 -4.07 -1.06 -10.44
C VAL A 102 -5.41 -1.28 -11.13
N GLU A 103 -6.24 -0.26 -11.21
CA GLU A 103 -7.55 -0.36 -11.87
C GLU A 103 -7.42 -0.59 -13.37
N ALA A 104 -6.39 -0.04 -14.00
CA ALA A 104 -6.11 -0.30 -15.41
C ALA A 104 -5.78 -1.77 -15.67
N HIS A 105 -5.36 -2.50 -14.65
CA HIS A 105 -5.11 -3.95 -14.71
C HIS A 105 -6.32 -4.79 -14.28
N GLY A 106 -7.48 -4.14 -14.08
CA GLY A 106 -8.69 -4.83 -13.63
C GLY A 106 -8.69 -5.18 -12.15
N GLY A 107 -7.77 -4.63 -11.39
CA GLY A 107 -7.65 -4.88 -9.97
C GLY A 107 -8.22 -3.78 -9.10
N THR A 108 -8.00 -3.92 -7.80
CA THR A 108 -8.41 -2.93 -6.80
C THR A 108 -7.25 -2.59 -5.87
N LEU A 109 -7.21 -1.35 -5.43
CA LEU A 109 -6.31 -0.89 -4.39
C LEU A 109 -7.16 -0.36 -3.24
N THR A 110 -7.00 -0.95 -2.07
CA THR A 110 -7.80 -0.61 -0.89
C THR A 110 -6.88 -0.36 0.30
N VAL A 111 -7.45 0.24 1.34
CA VAL A 111 -6.76 0.45 2.61
C VAL A 111 -7.57 -0.13 3.75
N GLU A 112 -6.87 -0.81 4.66
CA GLU A 112 -7.39 -1.22 5.94
C GLU A 112 -6.56 -0.47 6.98
N SER A 113 -7.20 0.33 7.80
CA SER A 113 -6.46 1.18 8.74
C SER A 113 -7.29 1.46 9.97
N GLU A 114 -6.60 1.61 11.09
CA GLU A 114 -7.21 1.95 12.36
C GLU A 114 -6.30 2.94 13.07
N LEU A 115 -6.88 4.01 13.58
CA LEU A 115 -6.12 5.01 14.32
C LEU A 115 -5.36 4.38 15.49
N GLY A 116 -4.09 4.69 15.60
CA GLY A 116 -3.20 4.16 16.62
C GLY A 116 -2.60 2.80 16.32
N LYS A 117 -3.02 2.13 15.25
CA LYS A 117 -2.54 0.78 14.91
C LYS A 117 -1.76 0.70 13.61
N GLY A 118 -2.01 1.61 12.67
CA GLY A 118 -1.32 1.64 11.40
C GLY A 118 -2.23 1.40 10.22
N SER A 119 -1.63 1.16 9.07
CA SER A 119 -2.34 1.05 7.80
C SER A 119 -1.81 -0.11 6.97
N ARG A 120 -2.72 -0.78 6.28
CA ARG A 120 -2.39 -1.86 5.34
C ARG A 120 -3.03 -1.54 4.00
N PHE A 121 -2.21 -1.34 2.98
CA PHE A 121 -2.66 -1.15 1.61
C PHE A 121 -2.60 -2.48 0.87
N VAL A 122 -3.68 -2.81 0.19
CA VAL A 122 -3.84 -4.11 -0.48
C VAL A 122 -4.12 -3.89 -1.96
N ILE A 123 -3.28 -4.50 -2.80
CA ILE A 123 -3.48 -4.60 -4.25
C ILE A 123 -4.07 -5.99 -4.51
N ARG A 124 -5.23 -6.05 -5.16
CA ARG A 124 -5.87 -7.31 -5.51
C ARG A 124 -5.98 -7.42 -7.02
N LEU A 125 -5.37 -8.43 -7.57
CA LEU A 125 -5.31 -8.67 -9.01
C LEU A 125 -5.79 -10.08 -9.32
N LYS A 126 -6.53 -10.22 -10.42
CA LYS A 126 -6.97 -11.53 -10.86
C LYS A 126 -5.80 -12.29 -11.51
N ALA A 127 -5.63 -13.51 -11.07
CA ALA A 127 -4.60 -14.39 -11.62
C ALA A 127 -5.07 -15.10 -12.89
#